data_f12beaaa8e6472f6cd72eea93121a9f8
#
_entry.id   f12beaaa8e6472f6cd72eea93121a9f8
#
_cell.length_a   1.000
_cell.length_b   1.000
_cell.length_c   1.000
_cell.angle_alpha   90.00
_cell.angle_beta   90.00
_cell.angle_gamma   90.00
#
_symmetry.space_group_name_H-M   'P 1'
#
loop_
_entity.id
_entity.type
_entity.pdbx_description
1 polymer ?
#
loop_
_entity_poly.entity_id
_entity_poly.type
_entity_poly.pdbx_seq_one_letter_code
_entity_poly.pdbx_strand_id
1 'polypeptide(L)'
;MTALPTLPVEQAAEAHAQHIVRGDSAAMHQDCSAQVRQEPPDLYDQLGTATFERFAVLGHARIGLQHVFKIRYFGATTMTLHHRFGAVEGQWRVLESERV
;
A
#
# COMPACT_ATOMS: atom_id res chain seq x y z
N MET A 1 9.98 22.64 5.51
CA MET A 1 9.17 21.81 6.41
C MET A 1 8.08 21.11 5.61
N THR A 2 7.98 19.79 5.73
CA THR A 2 6.99 19.02 5.01
C THR A 2 5.66 19.07 5.77
N ALA A 3 4.58 19.44 5.09
CA ALA A 3 3.25 19.43 5.69
C ALA A 3 2.81 17.98 5.89
N LEU A 4 2.21 17.69 7.05
CA LEU A 4 1.60 16.39 7.29
C LEU A 4 0.26 16.30 6.58
N PRO A 5 -0.11 15.13 6.05
CA PRO A 5 -1.42 14.95 5.46
C PRO A 5 -2.54 15.18 6.47
N THR A 6 -3.66 15.71 5.99
CA THR A 6 -4.84 15.92 6.83
C THR A 6 -5.67 14.66 7.01
N LEU A 7 -5.58 13.71 6.06
CA LEU A 7 -6.31 12.45 6.14
C LEU A 7 -5.58 11.49 7.09
N PRO A 8 -6.33 10.69 7.87
CA PRO A 8 -5.72 9.61 8.64
C PRO A 8 -5.00 8.62 7.74
N VAL A 9 -3.84 8.15 8.17
CA VAL A 9 -3.07 7.19 7.39
C VAL A 9 -3.83 5.88 7.16
N GLU A 10 -4.71 5.52 8.08
CA GLU A 10 -5.55 4.32 7.95
C GLU A 10 -6.45 4.40 6.73
N GLN A 11 -6.99 5.59 6.43
CA GLN A 11 -7.81 5.78 5.23
C GLN A 11 -6.98 5.63 3.95
N ALA A 12 -5.76 6.14 3.97
CA ALA A 12 -4.86 5.99 2.83
C ALA A 12 -4.51 4.51 2.59
N ALA A 13 -4.26 3.77 3.68
CA ALA A 13 -3.97 2.34 3.60
C ALA A 13 -5.16 1.55 3.06
N GLU A 14 -6.36 1.84 3.53
CA GLU A 14 -7.58 1.17 3.04
C GLU A 14 -7.86 1.51 1.58
N ALA A 15 -7.67 2.77 1.17
CA ALA A 15 -7.85 3.16 -0.22
C ALA A 15 -6.88 2.42 -1.13
N HIS A 16 -5.62 2.33 -0.73
CA HIS A 16 -4.60 1.60 -1.49
C HIS A 16 -4.95 0.12 -1.61
N ALA A 17 -5.36 -0.50 -0.50
CA ALA A 17 -5.79 -1.90 -0.51
C ALA A 17 -6.98 -2.10 -1.43
N GLN A 18 -7.92 -1.18 -1.44
CA GLN A 18 -9.08 -1.25 -2.32
C GLN A 18 -8.69 -1.15 -3.79
N HIS A 19 -7.73 -0.28 -4.12
CA HIS A 19 -7.20 -0.19 -5.48
C HIS A 19 -6.58 -1.51 -5.93
N ILE A 20 -5.88 -2.18 -5.02
CA ILE A 20 -5.28 -3.50 -5.30
C ILE A 20 -6.37 -4.55 -5.53
N VAL A 21 -7.40 -4.57 -4.70
CA VAL A 21 -8.52 -5.53 -4.84
C VAL A 21 -9.22 -5.32 -6.18
N ARG A 22 -9.41 -4.07 -6.60
CA ARG A 22 -10.05 -3.74 -7.87
C ARG A 22 -9.16 -3.98 -9.09
N GLY A 23 -7.88 -4.24 -8.88
CA GLY A 23 -6.93 -4.38 -9.99
C GLY A 23 -6.70 -3.08 -10.74
N ASP A 24 -6.91 -1.93 -10.08
CA ASP A 24 -6.73 -0.61 -10.68
C ASP A 24 -5.25 -0.23 -10.63
N SER A 25 -4.52 -0.63 -11.66
CA SER A 25 -3.07 -0.45 -11.73
C SER A 25 -2.68 1.04 -11.69
N ALA A 26 -3.41 1.89 -12.37
CA ALA A 26 -3.14 3.34 -12.38
C ALA A 26 -3.28 3.92 -10.98
N ALA A 27 -4.35 3.57 -10.26
CA ALA A 27 -4.56 4.05 -8.90
C ALA A 27 -3.50 3.52 -7.93
N MET A 28 -3.10 2.25 -8.06
CA MET A 28 -2.01 1.69 -7.26
C MET A 28 -0.73 2.50 -7.42
N HIS A 29 -0.37 2.86 -8.66
CA HIS A 29 0.85 3.63 -8.93
C HIS A 29 0.74 5.05 -8.42
N GLN A 30 -0.43 5.67 -8.49
CA GLN A 30 -0.66 7.01 -7.95
C GLN A 30 -0.48 7.05 -6.43
N ASP A 31 -0.80 5.96 -5.74
CA ASP A 31 -0.63 5.86 -4.30
C ASP A 31 0.84 5.74 -3.88
N CYS A 32 1.71 5.37 -4.81
CA CYS A 32 3.12 5.13 -4.53
C CYS A 32 3.95 6.40 -4.72
N SER A 33 5.04 6.51 -3.95
CA SER A 33 6.04 7.54 -4.20
C SER A 33 6.76 7.24 -5.51
N ALA A 34 7.40 8.29 -6.09
CA ALA A 34 8.18 8.11 -7.32
C ALA A 34 9.34 7.12 -7.15
N GLN A 35 9.77 6.90 -5.91
CA GLN A 35 10.91 6.04 -5.58
C GLN A 35 10.48 4.84 -4.75
N VAL A 36 9.28 4.35 -4.95
CA VAL A 36 8.75 3.21 -4.20
C VAL A 36 9.68 1.99 -4.34
N ARG A 37 9.96 1.35 -3.21
CA ARG A 37 10.74 0.11 -3.16
C ARG A 37 9.78 -1.07 -3.13
N GLN A 38 10.06 -2.05 -3.97
CA GLN A 38 9.24 -3.24 -4.08
C GLN A 38 10.08 -4.48 -3.82
N GLU A 39 9.53 -5.42 -3.05
CA GLU A 39 10.15 -6.72 -2.82
C GLU A 39 9.10 -7.82 -2.95
N PRO A 40 9.10 -8.62 -4.00
CA PRO A 40 10.07 -8.62 -5.12
C PRO A 40 9.93 -7.38 -6.02
N PRO A 41 10.94 -7.08 -6.86
CA PRO A 41 10.96 -5.86 -7.66
C PRO A 41 9.78 -5.69 -8.64
N ASP A 42 9.11 -6.77 -9.01
CA ASP A 42 7.95 -6.77 -9.90
C ASP A 42 6.62 -6.92 -9.14
N LEU A 43 6.62 -6.62 -7.84
CA LEU A 43 5.44 -6.86 -6.99
C LEU A 43 4.18 -6.20 -7.54
N TYR A 44 4.24 -4.93 -7.93
CA TYR A 44 3.06 -4.21 -8.44
C TYR A 44 2.60 -4.73 -9.80
N ASP A 45 3.51 -5.26 -10.61
CA ASP A 45 3.11 -5.94 -11.85
C ASP A 45 2.32 -7.22 -11.51
N GLN A 46 2.78 -7.97 -10.50
CA GLN A 46 2.06 -9.16 -10.03
C GLN A 46 0.68 -8.78 -9.48
N LEU A 47 0.60 -7.69 -8.71
CA LEU A 47 -0.67 -7.23 -8.15
C LEU A 47 -1.65 -6.79 -9.24
N GLY A 48 -1.15 -6.19 -10.31
CA GLY A 48 -1.97 -5.75 -11.44
C GLY A 48 -2.61 -6.89 -12.22
N THR A 49 -2.03 -8.09 -12.16
CA THR A 49 -2.57 -9.28 -12.84
C THR A 49 -3.28 -10.25 -11.90
N ALA A 50 -3.13 -10.06 -10.59
CA ALA A 50 -3.80 -10.90 -9.61
C ALA A 50 -5.28 -10.54 -9.49
N THR A 51 -6.10 -11.52 -9.13
CA THR A 51 -7.53 -11.31 -8.88
C THR A 51 -7.81 -11.50 -7.40
N PHE A 52 -8.15 -10.40 -6.72
CA PHE A 52 -8.51 -10.42 -5.31
C PHE A 52 -9.97 -10.06 -5.13
N GLU A 53 -10.62 -10.61 -4.10
CA GLU A 53 -12.02 -10.36 -3.78
C GLU A 53 -12.17 -9.42 -2.60
N ARG A 54 -11.22 -9.47 -1.64
CA ARG A 54 -11.28 -8.66 -0.42
C ARG A 54 -9.90 -8.56 0.21
N PHE A 55 -9.79 -7.71 1.22
CA PHE A 55 -8.58 -7.59 2.01
C PHE A 55 -8.92 -7.52 3.50
N ALA A 56 -7.92 -7.76 4.35
CA ALA A 56 -8.01 -7.57 5.79
C ALA A 56 -6.71 -6.92 6.29
N VAL A 57 -6.86 -5.87 7.08
CA VAL A 57 -5.71 -5.24 7.74
C VAL A 57 -5.39 -6.07 8.99
N LEU A 58 -4.21 -6.68 9.01
CA LEU A 58 -3.79 -7.56 10.10
C LEU A 58 -2.99 -6.84 11.17
N GLY A 59 -2.37 -5.72 10.84
CA GLY A 59 -1.56 -4.99 11.79
C GLY A 59 -1.16 -3.62 11.27
N HIS A 60 -0.81 -2.74 12.20
CA HIS A 60 -0.37 -1.38 11.92
C HIS A 60 0.66 -1.00 12.97
N ALA A 61 1.81 -0.53 12.52
CA ALA A 61 2.87 -0.05 13.40
C ALA A 61 3.32 1.33 12.93
N ARG A 62 3.54 2.22 13.90
CA ARG A 62 4.13 3.52 13.63
C ARG A 62 5.63 3.45 13.91
N ILE A 63 6.44 3.91 12.94
CA ILE A 63 7.90 3.94 13.06
C ILE A 63 8.35 5.35 12.74
N GLY A 64 8.57 6.17 13.77
CA GLY A 64 8.86 7.58 13.58
C GLY A 64 7.68 8.31 12.94
N LEU A 65 7.91 8.91 11.78
CA LEU A 65 6.87 9.60 10.99
C LEU A 65 6.25 8.69 9.92
N GLN A 66 6.64 7.42 9.89
CA GLN A 66 6.13 6.46 8.92
C GLN A 66 5.23 5.44 9.58
N HIS A 67 4.42 4.77 8.76
CA HIS A 67 3.50 3.75 9.21
C HIS A 67 3.62 2.52 8.33
N VAL A 68 3.63 1.34 8.95
CA VAL A 68 3.66 0.07 8.23
C VAL A 68 2.36 -0.66 8.50
N PHE A 69 1.69 -1.07 7.43
CA PHE A 69 0.48 -1.87 7.50
C PHE A 69 0.76 -3.26 6.97
N LYS A 70 0.29 -4.27 7.70
CA LYS A 70 0.28 -5.64 7.23
C LYS A 70 -1.12 -5.94 6.73
N ILE A 71 -1.25 -6.20 5.44
CA ILE A 71 -2.56 -6.40 4.81
C ILE A 71 -2.55 -7.71 4.05
N ARG A 72 -3.59 -8.52 4.27
CA ARG A 72 -3.77 -9.77 3.55
C ARG A 72 -4.86 -9.60 2.51
N TYR A 73 -4.54 -10.03 1.30
CA TYR A 73 -5.43 -9.99 0.15
C TYR A 73 -5.89 -11.40 -0.18
N PHE A 74 -7.21 -11.57 -0.31
CA PHE A 74 -7.84 -12.87 -0.54
C PHE A 74 -8.45 -12.92 -1.92
N GLY A 75 -8.21 -14.00 -2.64
CA GLY A 75 -8.74 -14.22 -3.97
C GLY A 75 -8.39 -15.62 -4.44
N ALA A 76 -8.15 -15.77 -5.74
CA ALA A 76 -7.67 -17.03 -6.30
C ALA A 76 -6.37 -17.47 -5.61
N THR A 77 -5.55 -16.51 -5.20
CA THR A 77 -4.35 -16.71 -4.39
C THR A 77 -4.43 -15.77 -3.19
N THR A 78 -3.96 -16.22 -2.03
CA THR A 78 -3.85 -15.36 -0.85
C THR A 78 -2.44 -14.78 -0.80
N MET A 79 -2.36 -13.45 -0.61
CA MET A 79 -1.09 -12.75 -0.56
C MET A 79 -1.08 -11.77 0.62
N THR A 80 -0.01 -11.78 1.40
CA THR A 80 0.15 -10.86 2.52
C THR A 80 1.29 -9.90 2.21
N LEU A 81 1.03 -8.61 2.38
CA LEU A 81 1.99 -7.55 2.08
C LEU A 81 2.20 -6.65 3.28
N HIS A 82 3.41 -6.14 3.40
CA HIS A 82 3.69 -4.99 4.24
C HIS A 82 3.78 -3.76 3.34
N HIS A 83 3.00 -2.73 3.64
CA HIS A 83 3.06 -1.44 2.96
C HIS A 83 3.55 -0.39 3.95
N ARG A 84 4.61 0.33 3.58
CA ARG A 84 5.13 1.44 4.38
C ARG A 84 4.67 2.75 3.77
N PHE A 85 3.98 3.56 4.57
CA PHE A 85 3.47 4.86 4.17
C PHE A 85 4.27 5.98 4.80
N GLY A 86 4.51 7.04 4.05
CA GLY A 86 5.11 8.26 4.53
C GLY A 86 4.44 9.47 3.89
N ALA A 87 4.65 10.64 4.50
CA ALA A 87 4.12 11.88 3.98
C ALA A 87 5.04 12.41 2.87
N VAL A 88 4.49 12.65 1.69
CA VAL A 88 5.19 13.24 0.57
C VAL A 88 4.33 14.40 0.05
N GLU A 89 4.83 15.62 0.17
CA GLU A 89 4.13 16.80 -0.32
C GLU A 89 2.68 16.89 0.17
N GLY A 90 2.49 16.64 1.48
CA GLY A 90 1.18 16.73 2.11
C GLY A 90 0.23 15.58 1.84
N GLN A 91 0.71 14.49 1.26
CA GLN A 91 -0.11 13.31 0.99
C GLN A 91 0.59 12.05 1.49
N TRP A 92 -0.22 11.08 1.90
CA TRP A 92 0.31 9.75 2.23
C TRP A 92 0.65 9.02 0.94
N ARG A 93 1.90 8.52 0.85
CA ARG A 93 2.36 7.73 -0.29
C ARG A 93 2.98 6.45 0.20
N VAL A 94 2.86 5.39 -0.59
CA VAL A 94 3.54 4.12 -0.34
C VAL A 94 5.01 4.31 -0.67
N LEU A 95 5.87 4.13 0.32
CA LEU A 95 7.33 4.23 0.16
C LEU A 95 7.95 2.87 -0.12
N GLU A 96 7.34 1.81 0.38
CA GLU A 96 7.85 0.46 0.23
C GLU A 96 6.70 -0.53 0.35
N SER A 97 6.73 -1.56 -0.48
CA SER A 97 5.83 -2.70 -0.36
C SER A 97 6.64 -3.98 -0.44
N GLU A 98 6.36 -4.91 0.47
CA GLU A 98 7.09 -6.15 0.59
C GLU A 98 6.12 -7.30 0.74
N ARG A 99 6.33 -8.36 -0.03
CA ARG A 99 5.58 -9.59 0.14
C ARG A 99 6.13 -10.38 1.31
N VAL A 100 5.23 -10.77 2.19
CA VAL A 100 5.57 -11.52 3.40
C VAL A 100 5.57 -13.02 3.12
#